data_24a80f04eb20d8f7c2e24df7b4358136
#
_entry.id   24a80f04eb20d8f7c2e24df7b4358136
#
_cell.length_a   1.000
_cell.length_b   1.000
_cell.length_c   1.000
_cell.angle_alpha   90.00
_cell.angle_beta   90.00
_cell.angle_gamma   90.00
#
_symmetry.space_group_name_H-M   'P 1'
#
loop_
_entity.id
_entity.type
_entity.pdbx_description
1 polymer ?
#
loop_
_entity_poly.entity_id
_entity_poly.type
_entity_poly.pdbx_seq_one_letter_code
_entity_poly.pdbx_strand_id
1 'polypeptide(L)'
;MKFKFDHDLHIHSHLSLCSNEPTQTTSNLLKYAEETGLNKICITNHFWDESVPGASDWYKIQNFDHISQDVPLPQSEKVSVNFGCETELDKYFTLGLSPLNFDKFDFVIIPTTHMHMKDFTISYADMESNERRAELWCERLDTVLNMNLPFHKIGIAHLASGTIAKRADLLQILQLIPATKMQELFSKAAKLGVGIELNSKDMSFNDSEKDIILKPFRIAKACGCKFYCGSDSHRFPQGSEFRKIFERAIDILNLEESDKIDFLL
;
A
#
# COMPACT_ATOMS: atom_id res chain seq x y z
N MET A 1 -18.63 14.14 -8.06
CA MET A 1 -17.86 13.82 -9.31
C MET A 1 -17.26 12.44 -9.14
N LYS A 2 -17.12 11.66 -10.24
CA LYS A 2 -16.49 10.34 -10.21
C LYS A 2 -15.01 10.46 -9.81
N PHE A 3 -14.52 9.54 -9.00
CA PHE A 3 -13.09 9.39 -8.65
C PHE A 3 -12.23 9.26 -9.91
N LYS A 4 -11.21 10.07 -10.05
CA LYS A 4 -10.31 10.02 -11.21
C LYS A 4 -9.02 9.29 -10.85
N PHE A 5 -8.55 8.44 -11.75
CA PHE A 5 -7.20 7.91 -11.69
C PHE A 5 -6.24 8.94 -12.29
N ASP A 6 -5.71 9.80 -11.44
CA ASP A 6 -4.80 10.90 -11.76
C ASP A 6 -3.56 10.94 -10.85
N HIS A 7 -3.35 9.89 -10.07
CA HIS A 7 -2.22 9.76 -9.15
C HIS A 7 -1.79 8.30 -9.01
N ASP A 8 -0.55 8.10 -8.56
CA ASP A 8 -0.01 6.81 -8.13
C ASP A 8 0.88 7.03 -6.91
N LEU A 9 0.42 6.64 -5.71
CA LEU A 9 1.15 6.89 -4.47
C LEU A 9 1.98 5.69 -4.00
N HIS A 10 2.07 4.62 -4.80
CA HIS A 10 2.84 3.43 -4.50
C HIS A 10 3.60 2.94 -5.72
N ILE A 11 4.80 3.48 -5.91
CA ILE A 11 5.70 3.10 -6.99
C ILE A 11 7.10 2.89 -6.42
N HIS A 12 7.75 1.79 -6.77
CA HIS A 12 9.15 1.55 -6.44
C HIS A 12 10.05 2.08 -7.55
N SER A 13 11.21 2.62 -7.19
CA SER A 13 12.27 2.94 -8.15
C SER A 13 13.30 1.80 -8.23
N HIS A 14 14.31 1.97 -9.06
CA HIS A 14 15.45 1.07 -9.15
C HIS A 14 16.23 0.90 -7.82
N LEU A 15 15.96 1.76 -6.83
CA LEU A 15 16.58 1.69 -5.50
C LEU A 15 15.94 0.61 -4.60
N SER A 16 14.69 0.17 -4.88
CA SER A 16 14.13 -0.98 -4.17
C SER A 16 14.83 -2.28 -4.59
N LEU A 17 15.30 -3.07 -3.64
CA LEU A 17 16.02 -4.33 -3.93
C LEU A 17 15.19 -5.37 -4.68
N CYS A 18 13.88 -5.27 -4.65
CA CYS A 18 12.95 -6.11 -5.44
C CYS A 18 12.73 -5.58 -6.86
N SER A 19 13.18 -4.36 -7.17
CA SER A 19 13.11 -3.77 -8.51
C SER A 19 14.43 -4.09 -9.25
N ASN A 20 14.40 -5.11 -10.11
CA ASN A 20 15.57 -5.48 -10.93
C ASN A 20 15.59 -4.76 -12.29
N GLU A 21 14.94 -3.60 -12.38
CA GLU A 21 14.77 -2.85 -13.62
C GLU A 21 15.57 -1.54 -13.57
N PRO A 22 16.79 -1.50 -14.14
CA PRO A 22 17.63 -0.30 -14.10
C PRO A 22 17.01 0.94 -14.77
N THR A 23 16.02 0.72 -15.64
CA THR A 23 15.31 1.82 -16.32
C THR A 23 14.22 2.45 -15.45
N GLN A 24 13.91 1.89 -14.30
CA GLN A 24 12.90 2.43 -13.35
C GLN A 24 13.48 3.57 -12.50
N THR A 25 14.17 4.49 -13.14
CA THR A 25 14.70 5.69 -12.51
C THR A 25 13.58 6.69 -12.20
N THR A 26 13.77 7.53 -11.21
CA THR A 26 12.81 8.58 -10.83
C THR A 26 12.49 9.52 -12.01
N SER A 27 13.47 9.83 -12.86
CA SER A 27 13.26 10.63 -14.08
C SER A 27 12.35 9.92 -15.10
N ASN A 28 12.53 8.60 -15.29
CA ASN A 28 11.66 7.84 -16.19
C ASN A 28 10.25 7.67 -15.61
N LEU A 29 10.11 7.52 -14.28
CA LEU A 29 8.81 7.48 -13.61
C LEU A 29 8.06 8.81 -13.73
N LEU A 30 8.76 9.95 -13.64
CA LEU A 30 8.17 11.26 -13.91
C LEU A 30 7.66 11.34 -15.35
N LYS A 31 8.48 10.94 -16.34
CA LYS A 31 8.08 10.91 -17.75
C LYS A 31 6.86 10.04 -17.99
N TYR A 32 6.83 8.84 -17.39
CA TYR A 32 5.65 7.96 -17.43
C TYR A 32 4.40 8.65 -16.87
N ALA A 33 4.51 9.35 -15.73
CA ALA A 33 3.40 10.07 -15.13
C ALA A 33 2.87 11.17 -16.05
N GLU A 34 3.75 11.95 -16.69
CA GLU A 34 3.37 12.98 -17.67
C GLU A 34 2.67 12.40 -18.90
N GLU A 35 3.22 11.32 -19.47
CA GLU A 35 2.67 10.65 -20.66
C GLU A 35 1.31 9.99 -20.38
N THR A 36 1.08 9.53 -19.17
CA THR A 36 -0.18 8.85 -18.79
C THR A 36 -1.19 9.76 -18.11
N GLY A 37 -0.87 11.05 -17.93
CA GLY A 37 -1.77 12.07 -17.40
C GLY A 37 -2.01 11.92 -15.88
N LEU A 38 -1.03 11.41 -15.15
CA LEU A 38 -1.00 11.52 -13.69
C LEU A 38 -0.52 12.91 -13.30
N ASN A 39 -1.07 13.46 -12.25
CA ASN A 39 -0.69 14.78 -11.70
C ASN A 39 0.09 14.67 -10.40
N LYS A 40 0.10 13.50 -9.77
CA LYS A 40 0.85 13.22 -8.55
C LYS A 40 1.37 11.78 -8.53
N ILE A 41 2.65 11.61 -8.21
CA ILE A 41 3.24 10.31 -7.92
C ILE A 41 4.02 10.37 -6.61
N CYS A 42 4.14 9.24 -5.93
CA CYS A 42 4.99 9.11 -4.75
C CYS A 42 5.94 7.91 -4.93
N ILE A 43 7.24 8.17 -4.83
CA ILE A 43 8.26 7.11 -4.88
C ILE A 43 8.36 6.52 -3.48
N THR A 44 7.95 5.27 -3.33
CA THR A 44 7.77 4.60 -2.03
C THR A 44 8.59 3.31 -1.98
N ASN A 45 9.92 3.46 -2.06
CA ASN A 45 10.82 2.32 -1.94
C ASN A 45 10.66 1.63 -0.58
N HIS A 46 10.92 0.32 -0.54
CA HIS A 46 10.95 -0.42 0.71
C HIS A 46 11.95 0.20 1.69
N PHE A 47 11.59 0.23 2.97
CA PHE A 47 12.33 0.96 3.96
C PHE A 47 12.29 0.31 5.35
N TRP A 48 13.43 0.31 6.03
CA TRP A 48 13.53 0.05 7.45
C TRP A 48 14.49 1.04 8.10
N ASP A 49 14.03 1.73 9.14
CA ASP A 49 14.78 2.72 9.89
C ASP A 49 15.90 2.03 10.72
N GLU A 50 17.13 2.46 10.54
CA GLU A 50 18.30 1.92 11.26
C GLU A 50 18.19 2.06 12.78
N SER A 51 17.41 3.04 13.26
CA SER A 51 17.15 3.23 14.71
C SER A 51 16.16 2.21 15.28
N VAL A 52 15.44 1.47 14.41
CA VAL A 52 14.48 0.44 14.81
C VAL A 52 15.12 -0.94 14.77
N PRO A 53 15.25 -1.65 15.90
CA PRO A 53 15.83 -2.98 15.92
C PRO A 53 14.93 -3.99 15.18
N GLY A 54 15.51 -5.08 14.70
CA GLY A 54 14.75 -6.19 14.12
C GLY A 54 14.74 -6.27 12.60
N ALA A 55 15.39 -5.36 11.87
CA ALA A 55 15.53 -5.42 10.42
C ALA A 55 16.07 -6.78 9.96
N SER A 56 15.42 -7.39 8.95
CA SER A 56 16.01 -8.52 8.24
C SER A 56 17.23 -8.07 7.43
N ASP A 57 18.09 -9.00 7.03
CA ASP A 57 19.28 -8.66 6.23
C ASP A 57 18.91 -7.98 4.90
N TRP A 58 17.76 -8.32 4.34
CA TRP A 58 17.23 -7.68 3.14
C TRP A 58 16.78 -6.23 3.40
N TYR A 59 16.18 -5.94 4.56
CA TYR A 59 15.74 -4.60 4.93
C TYR A 59 16.87 -3.70 5.44
N LYS A 60 17.93 -4.24 6.06
CA LYS A 60 19.06 -3.43 6.58
C LYS A 60 19.72 -2.56 5.52
N ILE A 61 19.71 -3.01 4.26
CA ILE A 61 20.30 -2.26 3.14
C ILE A 61 19.35 -1.13 2.70
N GLN A 62 18.05 -1.28 2.87
CA GLN A 62 17.00 -0.34 2.45
C GLN A 62 16.73 0.70 3.54
N ASN A 63 17.78 1.33 4.00
CA ASN A 63 17.77 2.42 4.97
C ASN A 63 17.60 3.79 4.28
N PHE A 64 17.58 4.87 5.06
CA PHE A 64 17.39 6.23 4.54
C PHE A 64 18.45 6.64 3.54
N ASP A 65 19.73 6.38 3.83
CA ASP A 65 20.84 6.74 2.95
C ASP A 65 20.74 6.03 1.59
N HIS A 66 20.24 4.79 1.57
CA HIS A 66 20.04 4.05 0.34
C HIS A 66 18.88 4.60 -0.49
N ILE A 67 17.67 4.75 0.11
CA ILE A 67 16.48 5.13 -0.66
C ILE A 67 16.43 6.62 -1.02
N SER A 68 17.24 7.46 -0.38
CA SER A 68 17.33 8.90 -0.66
C SER A 68 18.39 9.29 -1.70
N GLN A 69 19.06 8.31 -2.35
CA GLN A 69 20.11 8.58 -3.34
C GLN A 69 19.61 9.40 -4.54
N ASP A 70 18.33 9.31 -4.87
CA ASP A 70 17.70 10.09 -5.95
C ASP A 70 17.15 11.46 -5.49
N VAL A 71 17.32 11.84 -4.22
CA VAL A 71 16.87 13.13 -3.71
C VAL A 71 17.96 14.19 -3.96
N PRO A 72 17.61 15.40 -4.51
CA PRO A 72 16.25 15.88 -4.78
C PRO A 72 15.62 15.19 -6.00
N LEU A 73 14.34 14.84 -5.87
CA LEU A 73 13.58 14.21 -6.95
C LEU A 73 13.42 15.15 -8.16
N PRO A 74 13.25 14.62 -9.38
CA PRO A 74 13.03 15.43 -10.57
C PRO A 74 11.75 16.25 -10.41
N GLN A 75 11.77 17.46 -10.93
CA GLN A 75 10.67 18.41 -10.83
C GLN A 75 9.89 18.50 -12.14
N SER A 76 8.59 18.78 -12.06
CA SER A 76 7.71 19.01 -13.19
C SER A 76 6.66 20.07 -12.83
N GLU A 77 6.27 20.88 -13.83
CA GLU A 77 5.12 21.80 -13.69
C GLU A 77 3.76 21.07 -13.75
N LYS A 78 3.76 19.83 -14.27
CA LYS A 78 2.53 19.05 -14.51
C LYS A 78 2.31 17.97 -13.46
N VAL A 79 3.37 17.44 -12.86
CA VAL A 79 3.33 16.29 -11.95
C VAL A 79 4.04 16.64 -10.65
N SER A 80 3.33 16.52 -9.54
CA SER A 80 3.93 16.57 -8.22
C SER A 80 4.62 15.22 -7.93
N VAL A 81 5.93 15.26 -7.70
CA VAL A 81 6.73 14.08 -7.38
C VAL A 81 7.08 14.12 -5.89
N ASN A 82 6.57 13.17 -5.14
CA ASN A 82 6.73 13.08 -3.69
C ASN A 82 7.72 11.97 -3.31
N PHE A 83 8.42 12.19 -2.19
CA PHE A 83 9.32 11.22 -1.58
C PHE A 83 8.64 10.51 -0.42
N GLY A 84 8.37 9.22 -0.58
CA GLY A 84 7.74 8.39 0.43
C GLY A 84 8.55 7.15 0.74
N CYS A 85 7.97 6.26 1.52
CA CYS A 85 8.50 4.92 1.73
C CYS A 85 7.39 3.90 1.94
N GLU A 86 7.65 2.65 1.60
CA GLU A 86 6.90 1.50 2.07
C GLU A 86 7.70 0.86 3.21
N THR A 87 7.30 1.14 4.45
CA THR A 87 7.90 0.51 5.63
C THR A 87 7.27 -0.86 5.88
N GLU A 88 7.75 -1.60 6.89
CA GLU A 88 7.23 -2.95 7.15
C GLU A 88 6.75 -3.08 8.60
N LEU A 89 5.84 -4.01 8.82
CA LEU A 89 5.43 -4.48 10.14
C LEU A 89 5.93 -5.91 10.33
N ASP A 90 6.84 -6.14 11.28
CA ASP A 90 7.40 -7.47 11.52
C ASP A 90 6.41 -8.43 12.21
N LYS A 91 6.82 -9.66 12.47
CA LYS A 91 6.00 -10.68 13.15
C LYS A 91 5.72 -10.37 14.62
N TYR A 92 6.42 -9.43 15.21
CA TYR A 92 6.21 -8.94 16.58
C TYR A 92 5.41 -7.63 16.59
N PHE A 93 4.90 -7.21 15.42
CA PHE A 93 4.21 -5.94 15.21
C PHE A 93 5.10 -4.72 15.47
N THR A 94 6.42 -4.87 15.27
CA THR A 94 7.33 -3.73 15.26
C THR A 94 7.22 -3.03 13.91
N LEU A 95 6.88 -1.74 13.92
CA LEU A 95 6.88 -0.93 12.71
C LEU A 95 8.31 -0.51 12.37
N GLY A 96 8.74 -0.77 11.13
CA GLY A 96 10.08 -0.49 10.63
C GLY A 96 10.44 0.99 10.45
N LEU A 97 9.57 1.90 10.88
CA LEU A 97 9.78 3.35 10.84
C LEU A 97 9.58 3.95 12.24
N SER A 98 10.62 4.59 12.77
CA SER A 98 10.55 5.31 14.03
C SER A 98 9.57 6.47 13.94
N PRO A 99 8.72 6.71 14.97
CA PRO A 99 7.85 7.88 15.01
C PRO A 99 8.58 9.22 14.83
N LEU A 100 9.86 9.30 15.17
CA LEU A 100 10.69 10.50 15.03
C LEU A 100 11.13 10.79 13.60
N ASN A 101 11.00 9.81 12.68
CA ASN A 101 11.48 9.91 11.31
C ASN A 101 10.38 10.00 10.24
N PHE A 102 9.10 10.05 10.65
CA PHE A 102 7.99 10.25 9.70
C PHE A 102 8.11 11.55 8.90
N ASP A 103 8.68 12.59 9.47
CA ASP A 103 8.84 13.90 8.80
C ASP A 103 9.86 13.89 7.67
N LYS A 104 10.63 12.81 7.52
CA LYS A 104 11.51 12.60 6.36
C LYS A 104 10.77 12.25 5.08
N PHE A 105 9.48 11.89 5.18
CA PHE A 105 8.68 11.39 4.07
C PHE A 105 7.41 12.22 3.89
N ASP A 106 7.02 12.45 2.64
CA ASP A 106 5.75 13.10 2.29
C ASP A 106 4.57 12.12 2.50
N PHE A 107 4.76 10.84 2.19
CA PHE A 107 3.76 9.79 2.33
C PHE A 107 4.40 8.47 2.77
N VAL A 108 3.74 7.73 3.65
CA VAL A 108 4.23 6.45 4.20
C VAL A 108 3.21 5.35 3.94
N ILE A 109 3.64 4.26 3.36
CA ILE A 109 2.84 3.06 3.16
C ILE A 109 3.16 2.04 4.23
N ILE A 110 2.11 1.48 4.84
CA ILE A 110 2.23 0.40 5.83
C ILE A 110 1.45 -0.82 5.32
N PRO A 111 2.16 -1.87 4.85
CA PRO A 111 1.54 -3.11 4.40
C PRO A 111 1.19 -4.00 5.61
N THR A 112 -0.04 -3.90 6.10
CA THR A 112 -0.48 -4.74 7.23
C THR A 112 -0.64 -6.23 6.85
N THR A 113 -0.59 -6.56 5.58
CA THR A 113 -0.88 -7.88 5.02
C THR A 113 0.33 -8.58 4.37
N HIS A 114 1.54 -8.08 4.57
CA HIS A 114 2.75 -8.80 4.18
C HIS A 114 2.96 -10.04 5.08
N MET A 115 2.32 -11.15 4.70
CA MET A 115 2.38 -12.44 5.40
C MET A 115 3.17 -13.48 4.58
N HIS A 116 4.15 -13.04 3.77
CA HIS A 116 4.92 -13.90 2.88
C HIS A 116 6.38 -14.06 3.28
N MET A 117 6.94 -13.14 4.06
CA MET A 117 8.32 -13.22 4.53
C MET A 117 8.40 -14.03 5.82
N LYS A 118 8.68 -15.34 5.64
CA LYS A 118 8.76 -16.32 6.73
C LYS A 118 9.77 -15.88 7.79
N ASP A 119 9.36 -16.04 9.05
CA ASP A 119 10.13 -15.69 10.24
C ASP A 119 10.50 -14.20 10.38
N PHE A 120 10.05 -13.35 9.45
CA PHE A 120 10.19 -11.90 9.52
C PHE A 120 8.84 -11.20 9.70
N THR A 121 7.94 -11.24 8.69
CA THR A 121 6.61 -10.63 8.79
C THR A 121 5.54 -11.57 9.31
N ILE A 122 5.80 -12.88 9.29
CA ILE A 122 4.90 -13.92 9.80
C ILE A 122 5.70 -15.04 10.45
N SER A 123 5.26 -15.54 11.60
CA SER A 123 5.86 -16.72 12.24
C SER A 123 5.46 -18.02 11.52
N TYR A 124 6.23 -19.08 11.70
CA TYR A 124 5.87 -20.40 11.16
C TYR A 124 4.52 -20.89 11.72
N ALA A 125 4.24 -20.67 13.00
CA ALA A 125 2.98 -21.04 13.63
C ALA A 125 1.78 -20.30 13.02
N ASP A 126 1.92 -19.02 12.72
CA ASP A 126 0.85 -18.21 12.10
C ASP A 126 0.57 -18.59 10.64
N MET A 127 1.46 -19.39 10.01
CA MET A 127 1.26 -19.86 8.64
C MET A 127 0.44 -21.16 8.53
N GLU A 128 0.14 -21.81 9.65
CA GLU A 128 -0.40 -23.19 9.67
C GLU A 128 -1.86 -23.27 9.16
N SER A 129 -2.66 -22.21 9.32
CA SER A 129 -4.06 -22.24 8.87
C SER A 129 -4.54 -20.92 8.26
N ASN A 130 -5.58 -21.01 7.44
CA ASN A 130 -6.24 -19.83 6.86
C ASN A 130 -7.03 -19.05 7.91
N GLU A 131 -7.54 -19.72 8.95
CA GLU A 131 -8.20 -19.11 10.09
C GLU A 131 -7.23 -18.20 10.84
N ARG A 132 -6.02 -18.68 11.14
CA ARG A 132 -5.01 -17.88 11.82
C ARG A 132 -4.57 -16.67 10.99
N ARG A 133 -4.42 -16.82 9.68
CA ARG A 133 -4.12 -15.70 8.77
C ARG A 133 -5.26 -14.67 8.72
N ALA A 134 -6.53 -15.12 8.80
CA ALA A 134 -7.68 -14.23 8.87
C ALA A 134 -7.71 -13.41 10.18
N GLU A 135 -7.35 -14.04 11.31
CA GLU A 135 -7.16 -13.34 12.58
C GLU A 135 -6.02 -12.34 12.51
N LEU A 136 -4.86 -12.78 11.98
CA LEU A 136 -3.65 -11.96 11.84
C LEU A 136 -3.89 -10.74 10.94
N TRP A 137 -4.70 -10.87 9.89
CA TRP A 137 -5.13 -9.74 9.05
C TRP A 137 -5.78 -8.65 9.91
N CYS A 138 -6.68 -9.02 10.82
CA CYS A 138 -7.35 -8.10 11.72
C CYS A 138 -6.40 -7.54 12.78
N GLU A 139 -5.59 -8.39 13.41
CA GLU A 139 -4.67 -8.02 14.49
C GLU A 139 -3.62 -7.01 14.00
N ARG A 140 -3.02 -7.23 12.84
CA ARG A 140 -2.02 -6.33 12.26
C ARG A 140 -2.60 -4.96 11.93
N LEU A 141 -3.77 -4.93 11.30
CA LEU A 141 -4.45 -3.67 11.00
C LEU A 141 -4.85 -2.93 12.30
N ASP A 142 -5.44 -3.63 13.27
CA ASP A 142 -5.81 -3.02 14.56
C ASP A 142 -4.59 -2.47 15.31
N THR A 143 -3.48 -3.20 15.29
CA THR A 143 -2.23 -2.76 15.91
C THR A 143 -1.75 -1.44 15.32
N VAL A 144 -1.68 -1.33 14.00
CA VAL A 144 -1.27 -0.08 13.33
C VAL A 144 -2.23 1.06 13.67
N LEU A 145 -3.55 0.81 13.64
CA LEU A 145 -4.57 1.81 13.97
C LEU A 145 -4.58 2.23 15.46
N ASN A 146 -3.88 1.51 16.35
CA ASN A 146 -3.69 1.88 17.75
C ASN A 146 -2.38 2.63 18.03
N MET A 147 -1.47 2.70 17.07
CA MET A 147 -0.22 3.46 17.21
C MET A 147 -0.51 4.96 17.16
N ASN A 148 0.36 5.75 17.77
CA ASN A 148 0.31 7.21 17.66
C ASN A 148 1.10 7.66 16.43
N LEU A 149 0.45 7.71 15.26
CA LEU A 149 1.08 7.98 13.97
C LEU A 149 0.42 9.18 13.26
N PRO A 150 1.11 9.86 12.35
CA PRO A 150 0.57 10.95 11.54
C PRO A 150 -0.32 10.41 10.39
N PHE A 151 -1.51 9.89 10.72
CA PHE A 151 -2.38 9.14 9.79
C PHE A 151 -2.78 9.91 8.54
N HIS A 152 -2.77 11.25 8.57
CA HIS A 152 -3.07 12.09 7.40
C HIS A 152 -2.12 11.90 6.21
N LYS A 153 -0.95 11.30 6.43
CA LYS A 153 0.03 10.96 5.38
C LYS A 153 0.40 9.48 5.36
N ILE A 154 -0.49 8.62 5.84
CA ILE A 154 -0.29 7.16 5.86
C ILE A 154 -1.32 6.47 4.97
N GLY A 155 -0.86 5.50 4.20
CA GLY A 155 -1.67 4.57 3.43
C GLY A 155 -1.51 3.14 3.93
N ILE A 156 -2.63 2.42 4.11
CA ILE A 156 -2.64 0.97 4.35
C ILE A 156 -2.72 0.26 3.01
N ALA A 157 -1.76 -0.62 2.74
CA ALA A 157 -1.62 -1.29 1.46
C ALA A 157 -1.99 -2.78 1.49
N HIS A 158 -2.24 -3.35 0.30
CA HIS A 158 -2.32 -4.78 0.02
C HIS A 158 -3.45 -5.56 0.70
N LEU A 159 -4.60 -4.96 0.96
CA LEU A 159 -5.69 -5.59 1.74
C LEU A 159 -6.15 -6.96 1.20
N ALA A 160 -5.95 -7.25 -0.10
CA ALA A 160 -6.40 -8.46 -0.77
C ALA A 160 -5.36 -9.03 -1.76
N SER A 161 -4.06 -8.83 -1.50
CA SER A 161 -2.98 -9.24 -2.41
C SER A 161 -2.46 -10.67 -2.14
N GLY A 162 -1.69 -11.18 -3.11
CA GLY A 162 -0.97 -12.45 -2.99
C GLY A 162 0.11 -12.48 -1.91
N THR A 163 0.39 -11.36 -1.25
CA THR A 163 1.29 -11.28 -0.10
C THR A 163 0.71 -11.91 1.16
N ILE A 164 -0.62 -12.10 1.23
CA ILE A 164 -1.31 -12.79 2.32
C ILE A 164 -1.12 -14.30 2.19
N ALA A 165 -1.42 -14.85 1.01
CA ALA A 165 -1.37 -16.27 0.69
C ALA A 165 -1.49 -16.50 -0.82
N LYS A 166 -1.33 -17.75 -1.28
CA LYS A 166 -1.67 -18.15 -2.64
C LYS A 166 -3.15 -17.87 -2.93
N ARG A 167 -3.51 -17.66 -4.19
CA ARG A 167 -4.84 -17.18 -4.61
C ARG A 167 -6.03 -17.93 -4.00
N ALA A 168 -6.00 -19.26 -4.00
CA ALA A 168 -7.10 -20.07 -3.46
C ALA A 168 -7.27 -19.85 -1.94
N ASP A 169 -6.16 -19.84 -1.20
CA ASP A 169 -6.16 -19.61 0.24
C ASP A 169 -6.53 -18.16 0.57
N LEU A 170 -6.05 -17.20 -0.22
CA LEU A 170 -6.41 -15.79 -0.07
C LEU A 170 -7.94 -15.59 -0.11
N LEU A 171 -8.62 -16.20 -1.08
CA LEU A 171 -10.08 -16.09 -1.19
C LEU A 171 -10.78 -16.66 0.04
N GLN A 172 -10.30 -17.81 0.55
CA GLN A 172 -10.82 -18.42 1.76
C GLN A 172 -10.56 -17.52 2.99
N ILE A 173 -9.34 -17.00 3.15
CA ILE A 173 -8.97 -16.08 4.24
C ILE A 173 -9.89 -14.86 4.27
N LEU A 174 -10.11 -14.20 3.13
CA LEU A 174 -10.98 -13.03 3.05
C LEU A 174 -12.46 -13.34 3.39
N GLN A 175 -12.92 -14.57 3.10
CA GLN A 175 -14.26 -15.03 3.50
C GLN A 175 -14.36 -15.27 5.01
N LEU A 176 -13.32 -15.83 5.63
CA LEU A 176 -13.25 -16.12 7.07
C LEU A 176 -13.28 -14.85 7.93
N ILE A 177 -12.79 -13.70 7.43
CA ILE A 177 -12.82 -12.45 8.20
C ILE A 177 -14.26 -11.97 8.37
N PRO A 178 -14.79 -11.83 9.61
CA PRO A 178 -16.15 -11.37 9.84
C PRO A 178 -16.35 -9.93 9.33
N ALA A 179 -17.48 -9.68 8.64
CA ALA A 179 -17.82 -8.34 8.15
C ALA A 179 -17.92 -7.31 9.29
N THR A 180 -18.40 -7.73 10.46
CA THR A 180 -18.49 -6.88 11.67
C THR A 180 -17.12 -6.45 12.17
N LYS A 181 -16.10 -7.35 12.12
CA LYS A 181 -14.74 -7.00 12.50
C LYS A 181 -14.10 -6.04 11.50
N MET A 182 -14.32 -6.25 10.20
CA MET A 182 -13.90 -5.29 9.17
C MET A 182 -14.56 -3.91 9.40
N GLN A 183 -15.86 -3.86 9.71
CA GLN A 183 -16.57 -2.61 9.99
C GLN A 183 -15.99 -1.88 11.20
N GLU A 184 -15.66 -2.58 12.27
CA GLU A 184 -15.00 -2.01 13.46
C GLU A 184 -13.68 -1.34 13.07
N LEU A 185 -12.81 -2.09 12.38
CA LEU A 185 -11.46 -1.62 11.97
C LEU A 185 -11.54 -0.45 10.98
N PHE A 186 -12.38 -0.54 9.95
CA PHE A 186 -12.52 0.53 8.98
C PHE A 186 -13.22 1.77 9.53
N SER A 187 -14.15 1.63 10.48
CA SER A 187 -14.70 2.79 11.20
C SER A 187 -13.66 3.53 12.00
N LYS A 188 -12.68 2.82 12.57
CA LYS A 188 -11.52 3.41 13.25
C LYS A 188 -10.57 4.06 12.24
N ALA A 189 -10.24 3.37 11.14
CA ALA A 189 -9.41 3.89 10.06
C ALA A 189 -9.96 5.20 9.48
N ALA A 190 -11.27 5.26 9.22
CA ALA A 190 -11.95 6.46 8.73
C ALA A 190 -11.85 7.64 9.71
N LYS A 191 -12.01 7.40 11.02
CA LYS A 191 -11.85 8.45 12.05
C LYS A 191 -10.42 8.98 12.14
N LEU A 192 -9.43 8.14 11.89
CA LEU A 192 -8.01 8.50 11.92
C LEU A 192 -7.57 9.21 10.62
N GLY A 193 -8.35 9.11 9.55
CA GLY A 193 -8.02 9.70 8.25
C GLY A 193 -6.93 8.97 7.48
N VAL A 194 -6.64 7.70 7.82
CA VAL A 194 -5.68 6.88 7.08
C VAL A 194 -6.23 6.48 5.72
N GLY A 195 -5.38 6.52 4.68
CA GLY A 195 -5.76 6.11 3.34
C GLY A 195 -5.83 4.59 3.18
N ILE A 196 -6.79 4.12 2.39
CA ILE A 196 -6.90 2.71 1.96
C ILE A 196 -6.46 2.60 0.51
N GLU A 197 -5.47 1.77 0.25
CA GLU A 197 -4.95 1.56 -1.09
C GLU A 197 -5.92 0.80 -1.98
N LEU A 198 -6.11 1.29 -3.20
CA LEU A 198 -6.50 0.47 -4.33
C LEU A 198 -5.20 -0.01 -4.98
N ASN A 199 -4.73 -1.19 -4.64
CA ASN A 199 -3.50 -1.74 -5.20
C ASN A 199 -3.78 -2.42 -6.54
N SER A 200 -2.90 -2.25 -7.53
CA SER A 200 -3.11 -2.81 -8.86
C SER A 200 -3.25 -4.34 -8.85
N LYS A 201 -2.50 -5.04 -7.99
CA LYS A 201 -2.56 -6.51 -7.85
C LYS A 201 -3.87 -6.96 -7.19
N ASP A 202 -4.37 -6.22 -6.18
CA ASP A 202 -5.65 -6.49 -5.55
C ASP A 202 -6.80 -6.29 -6.53
N MET A 203 -6.72 -5.23 -7.35
CA MET A 203 -7.74 -4.88 -8.34
C MET A 203 -7.69 -5.74 -9.62
N SER A 204 -6.68 -6.61 -9.77
CA SER A 204 -6.55 -7.58 -10.86
C SER A 204 -7.26 -8.89 -10.53
N PHE A 205 -8.58 -8.86 -10.45
CA PHE A 205 -9.45 -10.00 -10.16
C PHE A 205 -10.34 -10.34 -11.37
N ASN A 206 -10.77 -11.61 -11.45
CA ASN A 206 -11.79 -12.06 -12.39
C ASN A 206 -13.21 -11.91 -11.82
N ASP A 207 -14.24 -12.10 -12.65
CA ASP A 207 -15.63 -11.85 -12.24
C ASP A 207 -16.13 -12.81 -11.15
N SER A 208 -15.58 -14.04 -11.07
CA SER A 208 -15.96 -15.01 -10.03
C SER A 208 -15.36 -14.68 -8.64
N GLU A 209 -14.28 -13.91 -8.61
CA GLU A 209 -13.58 -13.51 -7.38
C GLU A 209 -14.00 -12.14 -6.86
N LYS A 210 -14.62 -11.35 -7.73
CA LYS A 210 -14.93 -9.93 -7.52
C LYS A 210 -15.55 -9.64 -6.15
N ASP A 211 -16.55 -10.41 -5.73
CA ASP A 211 -17.28 -10.12 -4.51
C ASP A 211 -16.47 -10.42 -3.25
N ILE A 212 -15.56 -11.40 -3.32
CA ILE A 212 -14.66 -11.75 -2.21
C ILE A 212 -13.53 -10.72 -2.12
N ILE A 213 -12.86 -10.43 -3.24
CA ILE A 213 -11.72 -9.48 -3.27
C ILE A 213 -12.17 -8.07 -2.89
N LEU A 214 -13.33 -7.63 -3.37
CA LEU A 214 -13.83 -6.29 -3.09
C LEU A 214 -14.58 -6.16 -1.76
N LYS A 215 -14.78 -7.25 -1.00
CA LYS A 215 -15.46 -7.21 0.31
C LYS A 215 -14.82 -6.17 1.26
N PRO A 216 -13.49 -6.18 1.53
CA PRO A 216 -12.90 -5.20 2.44
C PRO A 216 -13.05 -3.76 1.93
N PHE A 217 -12.90 -3.51 0.63
CA PHE A 217 -12.99 -2.16 0.05
C PHE A 217 -14.43 -1.60 0.09
N ARG A 218 -15.45 -2.44 -0.15
CA ARG A 218 -16.86 -2.05 -0.01
C ARG A 218 -17.20 -1.68 1.43
N ILE A 219 -16.69 -2.46 2.40
CA ILE A 219 -16.91 -2.17 3.83
C ILE A 219 -16.15 -0.90 4.22
N ALA A 220 -14.91 -0.73 3.79
CA ALA A 220 -14.13 0.48 4.03
C ALA A 220 -14.85 1.73 3.51
N LYS A 221 -15.37 1.68 2.27
CA LYS A 221 -16.18 2.77 1.71
C LYS A 221 -17.43 3.05 2.55
N ALA A 222 -18.18 2.01 2.90
CA ALA A 222 -19.37 2.15 3.72
C ALA A 222 -19.10 2.76 5.11
N CYS A 223 -17.88 2.58 5.64
CA CYS A 223 -17.40 3.19 6.88
C CYS A 223 -16.87 4.63 6.70
N GLY A 224 -16.80 5.13 5.46
CA GLY A 224 -16.30 6.48 5.17
C GLY A 224 -14.78 6.59 5.04
N CYS A 225 -14.06 5.47 4.86
CA CYS A 225 -12.63 5.50 4.55
C CYS A 225 -12.37 6.24 3.24
N LYS A 226 -11.17 6.82 3.15
CA LYS A 226 -10.65 7.48 1.95
C LYS A 226 -9.68 6.57 1.22
N PHE A 227 -9.57 6.74 -0.10
CA PHE A 227 -8.82 5.85 -0.98
C PHE A 227 -7.75 6.57 -1.77
N TYR A 228 -6.72 5.82 -2.16
CA TYR A 228 -5.72 6.21 -3.15
C TYR A 228 -5.37 5.03 -4.05
N CYS A 229 -4.81 5.31 -5.22
CA CYS A 229 -4.33 4.30 -6.15
C CYS A 229 -2.82 4.09 -5.94
N GLY A 230 -2.40 2.84 -5.94
CA GLY A 230 -1.00 2.44 -5.89
C GLY A 230 -0.74 1.30 -6.88
N SER A 231 0.15 1.53 -7.86
CA SER A 231 0.51 0.48 -8.82
C SER A 231 1.35 -0.63 -8.20
N ASP A 232 2.14 -0.29 -7.20
CA ASP A 232 3.15 -1.17 -6.59
C ASP A 232 4.06 -1.75 -7.70
N SER A 233 4.41 -0.88 -8.65
CA SER A 233 5.20 -1.29 -9.80
C SER A 233 6.66 -1.43 -9.42
N HIS A 234 7.22 -2.62 -9.69
CA HIS A 234 8.63 -2.97 -9.50
C HIS A 234 9.39 -3.07 -10.83
N ARG A 235 8.72 -2.77 -11.92
CA ARG A 235 9.26 -2.67 -13.28
C ARG A 235 8.70 -1.42 -13.94
N PHE A 236 9.39 -0.91 -14.93
CA PHE A 236 8.93 0.28 -15.64
C PHE A 236 7.51 0.05 -16.20
N PRO A 237 6.54 0.91 -15.84
CA PRO A 237 5.14 0.73 -16.27
C PRO A 237 4.99 0.84 -17.79
N GLN A 238 4.11 0.03 -18.36
CA GLN A 238 3.86 -0.04 -19.80
C GLN A 238 2.58 0.74 -20.17
N GLY A 239 2.74 1.96 -20.68
CA GLY A 239 1.62 2.77 -21.18
C GLY A 239 0.49 2.93 -20.15
N SER A 240 -0.75 2.60 -20.53
CA SER A 240 -1.94 2.78 -19.69
C SER A 240 -2.40 1.50 -18.99
N GLU A 241 -1.51 0.52 -18.74
CA GLU A 241 -1.90 -0.78 -18.17
C GLU A 241 -2.67 -0.64 -16.84
N PHE A 242 -2.20 0.21 -15.92
CA PHE A 242 -2.84 0.41 -14.63
C PHE A 242 -4.15 1.19 -14.72
N ARG A 243 -4.29 2.10 -15.68
CA ARG A 243 -5.51 2.91 -15.84
C ARG A 243 -6.76 2.05 -15.97
N LYS A 244 -6.74 1.03 -16.80
CA LYS A 244 -7.90 0.13 -17.01
C LYS A 244 -8.25 -0.64 -15.74
N ILE A 245 -7.24 -1.07 -14.98
CA ILE A 245 -7.42 -1.80 -13.72
C ILE A 245 -8.12 -0.91 -12.70
N PHE A 246 -7.59 0.30 -12.49
CA PHE A 246 -8.15 1.23 -11.50
C PHE A 246 -9.51 1.78 -11.90
N GLU A 247 -9.72 2.19 -13.16
CA GLU A 247 -11.02 2.68 -13.62
C GLU A 247 -12.12 1.63 -13.47
N ARG A 248 -11.80 0.34 -13.76
CA ARG A 248 -12.75 -0.77 -13.50
C ARG A 248 -13.09 -0.91 -12.02
N ALA A 249 -12.09 -0.86 -11.13
CA ALA A 249 -12.31 -0.98 -9.70
C ALA A 249 -13.11 0.21 -9.14
N ILE A 250 -12.76 1.44 -9.54
CA ILE A 250 -13.45 2.68 -9.21
C ILE A 250 -14.93 2.59 -9.61
N ASP A 251 -15.23 2.10 -10.81
CA ASP A 251 -16.60 1.92 -11.30
C ASP A 251 -17.38 0.91 -10.48
N ILE A 252 -16.81 -0.26 -10.22
CA ILE A 252 -17.48 -1.31 -9.45
C ILE A 252 -17.71 -0.89 -8.00
N LEU A 253 -16.77 -0.16 -7.41
CA LEU A 253 -16.89 0.39 -6.07
C LEU A 253 -17.73 1.67 -6.01
N ASN A 254 -18.08 2.25 -7.18
CA ASN A 254 -18.81 3.51 -7.30
C ASN A 254 -18.14 4.65 -6.50
N LEU A 255 -16.81 4.80 -6.63
CA LEU A 255 -16.06 5.82 -5.89
C LEU A 255 -16.24 7.21 -6.51
N GLU A 256 -16.26 8.22 -5.64
CA GLU A 256 -16.34 9.63 -5.99
C GLU A 256 -15.08 10.40 -5.62
N GLU A 257 -14.87 11.62 -6.17
CA GLU A 257 -13.72 12.47 -5.82
C GLU A 257 -13.64 12.74 -4.30
N SER A 258 -14.79 12.82 -3.63
CA SER A 258 -14.88 12.96 -2.19
C SER A 258 -14.37 11.74 -1.41
N ASP A 259 -14.16 10.59 -2.08
CA ASP A 259 -13.58 9.39 -1.46
C ASP A 259 -12.04 9.37 -1.55
N LYS A 260 -11.39 10.35 -2.19
CA LYS A 260 -9.94 10.49 -2.17
C LYS A 260 -9.41 10.89 -0.79
N ILE A 261 -8.21 10.45 -0.46
CA ILE A 261 -7.52 10.90 0.77
C ILE A 261 -7.16 12.39 0.66
N ASP A 262 -7.11 13.08 1.80
CA ASP A 262 -6.83 14.52 1.86
C ASP A 262 -5.43 14.88 1.32
N PHE A 263 -4.47 13.96 1.40
CA PHE A 263 -3.14 14.14 0.79
C PHE A 263 -3.18 14.41 -0.72
N LEU A 264 -4.27 14.02 -1.41
CA LEU A 264 -4.48 14.21 -2.84
C LEU A 264 -5.24 15.51 -3.17
N LEU A 265 -5.92 16.09 -2.22
CA LEU A 265 -6.72 17.31 -2.35
C LEU A 265 -5.88 18.55 -2.04
#